data_69d25b5b7233d078ca67a7a27f033008
#
_entry.id   69d25b5b7233d078ca67a7a27f033008
#
_cell.length_a   1.000
_cell.length_b   1.000
_cell.length_c   1.000
_cell.angle_alpha   90.00
_cell.angle_beta   90.00
_cell.angle_gamma   90.00
#
_symmetry.space_group_name_H-M   'P 1'
#
loop_
_entity.id
_entity.type
_entity.pdbx_description
1 polymer ?
#
loop_
_entity_poly.entity_id
_entity_poly.type
_entity_poly.pdbx_seq_one_letter_code
_entity_poly.pdbx_strand_id
1 'polypeptide(L)'
;SVIEAKMPHKLTDFRQSLEANNMEASTWLVEEVQKYIEEYYAKTGSLRVLILNSWLGIPLVPLLCENLDVAQLHLVDIDEESIELSKIFHKHYAQEKFINIRHWNLDVPFEFENLNKIDVDLVICICTEQMYPLKELTTKNPQAILAVQNSNVVEEMYGINCVSSLDDLKEQVGIDEVGFEGTKKQTYYSWDGKKEYDRFMI
;
A
#
# COMPACT_ATOMS: atom_id res chain seq x y z
N SER A 1 10.90 3.72 23.43
CA SER A 1 9.88 4.08 22.39
C SER A 1 8.49 3.63 22.83
N VAL A 2 7.46 4.14 22.16
CA VAL A 2 6.06 3.71 22.42
C VAL A 2 5.89 2.22 22.11
N ILE A 3 6.57 1.71 21.07
CA ILE A 3 6.52 0.29 20.70
C ILE A 3 7.12 -0.58 21.78
N GLU A 4 8.32 -0.24 22.27
CA GLU A 4 8.98 -1.00 23.35
C GLU A 4 8.13 -1.07 24.63
N ALA A 5 7.40 0.02 24.92
CA ALA A 5 6.58 0.10 26.13
C ALA A 5 5.24 -0.62 26.02
N LYS A 6 4.60 -0.59 24.84
CA LYS A 6 3.24 -1.10 24.64
C LYS A 6 3.16 -2.44 23.92
N MET A 7 3.99 -2.61 22.88
CA MET A 7 3.95 -3.77 21.97
C MET A 7 5.38 -4.19 21.56
N PRO A 8 6.22 -4.65 22.51
CA PRO A 8 7.62 -4.95 22.24
C PRO A 8 7.83 -6.01 21.15
N HIS A 9 6.87 -6.93 21.00
CA HIS A 9 6.89 -7.96 19.93
C HIS A 9 6.72 -7.37 18.53
N LYS A 10 6.14 -6.17 18.39
CA LYS A 10 6.01 -5.44 17.11
C LYS A 10 7.24 -4.61 16.72
N LEU A 11 8.31 -4.66 17.51
CA LEU A 11 9.54 -3.93 17.19
C LEU A 11 10.20 -4.47 15.92
N THR A 12 10.10 -5.76 15.66
CA THR A 12 10.58 -6.39 14.42
C THR A 12 9.81 -5.87 13.21
N ASP A 13 8.50 -5.82 13.27
CA ASP A 13 7.63 -5.29 12.21
C ASP A 13 8.01 -3.83 11.88
N PHE A 14 8.22 -3.02 12.91
CA PHE A 14 8.66 -1.64 12.73
C PHE A 14 10.02 -1.53 12.04
N ARG A 15 10.98 -2.37 12.38
CA ARG A 15 12.30 -2.40 11.72
C ARG A 15 12.18 -2.84 10.27
N GLN A 16 11.39 -3.87 10.00
CA GLN A 16 11.13 -4.38 8.66
C GLN A 16 10.45 -3.31 7.77
N SER A 17 9.54 -2.51 8.32
CA SER A 17 8.89 -1.45 7.56
C SER A 17 9.87 -0.39 7.05
N LEU A 18 11.04 -0.25 7.68
CA LEU A 18 12.10 0.69 7.32
C LEU A 18 13.25 0.03 6.53
N GLU A 19 13.13 -1.24 6.15
CA GLU A 19 14.12 -1.89 5.30
C GLU A 19 14.18 -1.26 3.90
N ALA A 20 15.35 -1.34 3.28
CA ALA A 20 15.62 -0.66 2.01
C ALA A 20 14.61 -1.01 0.92
N ASN A 21 14.22 -2.29 0.80
CA ASN A 21 13.25 -2.76 -0.19
C ASN A 21 11.84 -2.16 0.02
N ASN A 22 11.38 -2.01 1.27
CA ASN A 22 10.10 -1.39 1.59
C ASN A 22 10.12 0.12 1.34
N MET A 23 11.25 0.77 1.69
CA MET A 23 11.47 2.19 1.41
C MET A 23 11.49 2.46 -0.10
N GLU A 24 12.23 1.67 -0.86
CA GLU A 24 12.33 1.77 -2.31
C GLU A 24 10.98 1.51 -3.01
N ALA A 25 10.26 0.47 -2.58
CA ALA A 25 8.95 0.13 -3.14
C ALA A 25 7.94 1.27 -2.96
N SER A 26 7.84 1.80 -1.74
CA SER A 26 6.92 2.89 -1.41
C SER A 26 7.31 4.19 -2.11
N THR A 27 8.60 4.53 -2.14
CA THR A 27 9.10 5.72 -2.83
C THR A 27 8.78 5.65 -4.33
N TRP A 28 9.10 4.53 -4.97
CA TRP A 28 8.82 4.31 -6.39
C TRP A 28 7.33 4.46 -6.71
N LEU A 29 6.45 3.85 -5.89
CA LEU A 29 5.01 3.96 -6.10
C LEU A 29 4.55 5.42 -6.02
N VAL A 30 4.95 6.14 -4.97
CA VAL A 30 4.53 7.54 -4.78
C VAL A 30 5.04 8.44 -5.90
N GLU A 31 6.28 8.26 -6.36
CA GLU A 31 6.84 9.01 -7.49
C GLU A 31 6.06 8.80 -8.79
N GLU A 32 5.69 7.56 -9.11
CA GLU A 32 4.93 7.28 -10.34
C GLU A 32 3.47 7.75 -10.24
N VAL A 33 2.84 7.58 -9.08
CA VAL A 33 1.50 8.12 -8.81
C VAL A 33 1.49 9.64 -8.93
N GLN A 34 2.49 10.33 -8.38
CA GLN A 34 2.60 11.78 -8.49
C GLN A 34 2.70 12.23 -9.96
N LYS A 35 3.58 11.61 -10.75
CA LYS A 35 3.73 11.90 -12.18
C LYS A 35 2.42 11.67 -12.93
N TYR A 36 1.73 10.55 -12.67
CA TYR A 36 0.47 10.22 -13.31
C TYR A 36 -0.62 11.25 -12.97
N ILE A 37 -0.71 11.67 -11.71
CA ILE A 37 -1.68 12.69 -11.29
C ILE A 37 -1.40 14.03 -11.97
N GLU A 38 -0.16 14.45 -12.04
CA GLU A 38 0.26 15.71 -12.67
C GLU A 38 -0.03 15.72 -14.18
N GLU A 39 0.11 14.58 -14.84
CA GLU A 39 -0.02 14.47 -16.30
C GLU A 39 -1.46 14.20 -16.77
N TYR A 40 -2.18 13.32 -16.07
CA TYR A 40 -3.44 12.75 -16.57
C TYR A 40 -4.66 13.00 -15.68
N TYR A 41 -4.45 13.30 -14.40
CA TYR A 41 -5.55 13.43 -13.46
C TYR A 41 -5.96 14.89 -13.27
N ALA A 42 -6.99 15.30 -14.04
CA ALA A 42 -7.44 16.69 -14.07
C ALA A 42 -8.25 17.14 -12.83
N LYS A 43 -8.23 16.39 -11.72
CA LYS A 43 -8.97 16.73 -10.51
C LYS A 43 -8.35 17.95 -9.83
N THR A 44 -9.16 18.98 -9.66
CA THR A 44 -8.85 20.11 -8.81
C THR A 44 -9.27 19.79 -7.38
N GLY A 45 -8.32 19.63 -6.49
CA GLY A 45 -8.58 19.39 -5.06
C GLY A 45 -7.78 18.24 -4.48
N SER A 46 -7.84 18.13 -3.16
CA SER A 46 -7.09 17.16 -2.39
C SER A 46 -7.60 15.73 -2.58
N LEU A 47 -6.71 14.76 -2.52
CA LEU A 47 -6.97 13.34 -2.75
C LEU A 47 -7.60 12.65 -1.53
N ARG A 48 -8.49 11.70 -1.81
CA ARG A 48 -8.98 10.71 -0.87
C ARG A 48 -8.36 9.37 -1.23
N VAL A 49 -7.56 8.82 -0.33
CA VAL A 49 -6.73 7.65 -0.59
C VAL A 49 -7.18 6.47 0.26
N LEU A 50 -7.28 5.28 -0.34
CA LEU A 50 -7.49 4.00 0.32
C LEU A 50 -6.21 3.17 0.21
N ILE A 51 -5.66 2.73 1.34
CA ILE A 51 -4.50 1.85 1.39
C ILE A 51 -4.96 0.49 1.91
N LEU A 52 -4.85 -0.53 1.08
CA LEU A 52 -5.15 -1.91 1.41
C LEU A 52 -3.90 -2.62 1.92
N ASN A 53 -4.08 -3.49 2.91
CA ASN A 53 -2.99 -4.17 3.61
C ASN A 53 -1.94 -3.16 4.09
N SER A 54 -2.42 -2.17 4.82
CA SER A 54 -1.64 -0.97 5.14
C SER A 54 -0.55 -1.19 6.17
N TRP A 55 -0.61 -2.31 6.90
CA TRP A 55 0.31 -2.64 7.98
C TRP A 55 0.48 -1.45 8.95
N LEU A 56 1.71 -1.03 9.23
CA LEU A 56 1.99 0.16 10.05
C LEU A 56 1.79 1.49 9.31
N GLY A 57 1.57 1.46 7.99
CA GLY A 57 1.53 2.64 7.13
C GLY A 57 2.88 3.32 6.92
N ILE A 58 3.99 2.67 7.33
CA ILE A 58 5.35 3.20 7.21
C ILE A 58 6.10 2.42 6.12
N PRO A 59 6.79 3.09 5.18
CA PRO A 59 6.97 4.54 5.04
C PRO A 59 5.88 5.23 4.18
N LEU A 60 4.89 4.49 3.69
CA LEU A 60 3.97 4.95 2.64
C LEU A 60 3.16 6.19 3.04
N VAL A 61 2.57 6.22 4.24
CA VAL A 61 1.75 7.36 4.69
C VAL A 61 2.56 8.65 4.77
N PRO A 62 3.76 8.70 5.40
CA PRO A 62 4.63 9.85 5.33
C PRO A 62 4.92 10.32 3.90
N LEU A 63 5.30 9.40 3.01
CA LEU A 63 5.61 9.73 1.62
C LEU A 63 4.41 10.33 0.88
N LEU A 64 3.21 9.76 1.03
CA LEU A 64 2.00 10.31 0.45
C LEU A 64 1.69 11.72 0.97
N CYS A 65 1.72 11.91 2.29
CA CYS A 65 1.38 13.19 2.92
C CYS A 65 2.39 14.31 2.62
N GLU A 66 3.63 13.97 2.29
CA GLU A 66 4.66 14.97 1.97
C GLU A 66 4.73 15.30 0.47
N ASN A 67 4.31 14.39 -0.41
CA ASN A 67 4.45 14.55 -1.86
C ASN A 67 3.14 14.80 -2.60
N LEU A 68 1.99 14.49 -1.99
CA LEU A 68 0.68 14.66 -2.60
C LEU A 68 -0.23 15.52 -1.73
N ASP A 69 -1.18 16.22 -2.36
CA ASP A 69 -2.24 16.92 -1.64
C ASP A 69 -3.32 15.93 -1.18
N VAL A 70 -3.21 15.44 0.05
CA VAL A 70 -4.08 14.42 0.62
C VAL A 70 -5.02 15.03 1.65
N ALA A 71 -6.35 14.90 1.45
CA ALA A 71 -7.35 15.31 2.43
C ALA A 71 -7.81 14.16 3.33
N GLN A 72 -7.80 12.93 2.80
CA GLN A 72 -8.32 11.78 3.52
C GLN A 72 -7.51 10.53 3.23
N LEU A 73 -7.20 9.77 4.30
CA LEU A 73 -6.59 8.46 4.23
C LEU A 73 -7.51 7.43 4.89
N HIS A 74 -7.74 6.32 4.20
CA HIS A 74 -8.32 5.11 4.75
C HIS A 74 -7.25 4.04 4.78
N LEU A 75 -6.86 3.61 5.99
CA LEU A 75 -5.86 2.58 6.22
C LEU A 75 -6.59 1.30 6.63
N VAL A 76 -6.43 0.23 5.86
CA VAL A 76 -7.13 -1.04 6.05
C VAL A 76 -6.12 -2.16 6.25
N ASP A 77 -6.25 -2.88 7.36
CA ASP A 77 -5.43 -4.05 7.66
C ASP A 77 -6.20 -5.05 8.53
N ILE A 78 -5.86 -6.33 8.42
CA ILE A 78 -6.44 -7.39 9.26
C ILE A 78 -5.78 -7.44 10.65
N ASP A 79 -4.54 -6.95 10.77
CA ASP A 79 -3.79 -6.95 12.03
C ASP A 79 -4.18 -5.75 12.90
N GLU A 80 -4.98 -6.00 13.92
CA GLU A 80 -5.47 -4.98 14.84
C GLU A 80 -4.33 -4.24 15.57
N GLU A 81 -3.26 -4.93 15.94
CA GLU A 81 -2.11 -4.31 16.62
C GLU A 81 -1.35 -3.35 15.69
N SER A 82 -1.20 -3.72 14.42
CA SER A 82 -0.64 -2.83 13.41
C SER A 82 -1.51 -1.59 13.20
N ILE A 83 -2.82 -1.74 13.18
CA ILE A 83 -3.77 -0.62 13.11
C ILE A 83 -3.63 0.30 14.33
N GLU A 84 -3.51 -0.24 15.54
CA GLU A 84 -3.31 0.57 16.76
C GLU A 84 -1.98 1.33 16.75
N LEU A 85 -0.90 0.72 16.29
CA LEU A 85 0.38 1.41 16.11
C LEU A 85 0.32 2.49 15.02
N SER A 86 -0.35 2.19 13.92
CA SER A 86 -0.58 3.14 12.81
C SER A 86 -1.30 4.41 13.30
N LYS A 87 -2.32 4.27 14.15
CA LYS A 87 -3.00 5.42 14.78
C LYS A 87 -2.03 6.32 15.57
N ILE A 88 -1.07 5.70 16.26
CA ILE A 88 -0.08 6.45 17.04
C ILE A 88 0.92 7.15 16.13
N PHE A 89 1.45 6.45 15.12
CA PHE A 89 2.48 6.99 14.21
C PHE A 89 1.97 8.14 13.37
N HIS A 90 0.73 8.07 12.91
CA HIS A 90 0.19 9.05 11.96
C HIS A 90 -0.67 10.14 12.61
N LYS A 91 -0.72 10.17 13.94
CA LYS A 91 -1.52 11.15 14.69
C LYS A 91 -1.19 12.60 14.33
N HIS A 92 0.09 12.91 14.10
CA HIS A 92 0.51 14.27 13.79
C HIS A 92 -0.01 14.77 12.44
N TYR A 93 -0.12 13.90 11.42
CA TYR A 93 -0.71 14.27 10.12
C TYR A 93 -2.17 14.68 10.26
N ALA A 94 -2.93 13.98 11.11
CA ALA A 94 -4.30 14.35 11.40
C ALA A 94 -4.41 15.69 12.13
N GLN A 95 -3.47 15.99 13.04
CA GLN A 95 -3.51 17.17 13.89
C GLN A 95 -2.88 18.41 13.23
N GLU A 96 -1.74 18.25 12.56
CA GLU A 96 -0.95 19.36 12.05
C GLU A 96 -1.24 19.65 10.57
N LYS A 97 -1.53 18.62 9.77
CA LYS A 97 -1.87 18.76 8.34
C LYS A 97 -3.38 18.70 8.08
N PHE A 98 -4.20 18.50 9.10
CA PHE A 98 -5.66 18.41 8.99
C PHE A 98 -6.16 17.30 8.07
N ILE A 99 -5.38 16.21 7.93
CA ILE A 99 -5.75 15.05 7.12
C ILE A 99 -6.72 14.18 7.91
N ASN A 100 -7.85 13.83 7.30
CA ASN A 100 -8.82 12.91 7.92
C ASN A 100 -8.33 11.47 7.77
N ILE A 101 -7.72 10.90 8.81
CA ILE A 101 -7.21 9.53 8.81
C ILE A 101 -8.21 8.60 9.48
N ARG A 102 -8.67 7.58 8.75
CA ARG A 102 -9.54 6.51 9.23
C ARG A 102 -8.82 5.18 9.17
N HIS A 103 -8.93 4.41 10.24
CA HIS A 103 -8.32 3.10 10.36
C HIS A 103 -9.41 2.04 10.43
N TRP A 104 -9.26 0.97 9.65
CA TRP A 104 -10.21 -0.11 9.54
C TRP A 104 -9.50 -1.44 9.79
N ASN A 105 -9.93 -2.16 10.83
CA ASN A 105 -9.50 -3.52 11.04
C ASN A 105 -10.45 -4.45 10.29
N LEU A 106 -10.11 -4.79 9.05
CA LEU A 106 -10.95 -5.56 8.14
C LEU A 106 -10.13 -6.60 7.38
N ASP A 107 -10.70 -7.76 7.20
CA ASP A 107 -10.20 -8.76 6.24
C ASP A 107 -10.66 -8.38 4.83
N VAL A 108 -9.78 -7.72 4.09
CA VAL A 108 -10.08 -7.08 2.81
C VAL A 108 -10.82 -7.97 1.81
N PRO A 109 -10.46 -9.26 1.58
CA PRO A 109 -11.16 -10.08 0.61
C PRO A 109 -12.65 -10.28 0.90
N PHE A 110 -13.01 -10.32 2.18
CA PHE A 110 -14.39 -10.54 2.62
C PHE A 110 -15.18 -9.23 2.79
N GLU A 111 -14.49 -8.09 2.76
CA GLU A 111 -15.08 -6.78 3.03
C GLU A 111 -15.17 -5.86 1.80
N PHE A 112 -14.89 -6.37 0.59
CA PHE A 112 -14.96 -5.57 -0.65
C PHE A 112 -16.28 -4.81 -0.80
N GLU A 113 -17.41 -5.41 -0.43
CA GLU A 113 -18.70 -4.73 -0.49
C GLU A 113 -18.75 -3.46 0.37
N ASN A 114 -18.08 -3.46 1.52
CA ASN A 114 -17.99 -2.28 2.38
C ASN A 114 -16.98 -1.26 1.84
N LEU A 115 -15.83 -1.73 1.36
CA LEU A 115 -14.79 -0.86 0.78
C LEU A 115 -15.29 -0.17 -0.50
N ASN A 116 -16.08 -0.86 -1.33
CA ASN A 116 -16.66 -0.31 -2.56
C ASN A 116 -17.64 0.85 -2.31
N LYS A 117 -18.09 1.05 -1.07
CA LYS A 117 -18.94 2.18 -0.67
C LYS A 117 -18.13 3.43 -0.32
N ILE A 118 -16.83 3.30 -0.14
CA ILE A 118 -15.94 4.41 0.18
C ILE A 118 -15.63 5.20 -1.10
N ASP A 119 -15.88 6.50 -1.06
CA ASP A 119 -15.60 7.38 -2.18
C ASP A 119 -14.13 7.83 -2.13
N VAL A 120 -13.29 7.27 -3.00
CA VAL A 120 -11.85 7.50 -3.07
C VAL A 120 -11.39 7.86 -4.47
N ASP A 121 -10.25 8.52 -4.56
CA ASP A 121 -9.61 8.95 -5.79
C ASP A 121 -8.40 8.09 -6.15
N LEU A 122 -7.80 7.46 -5.13
CA LEU A 122 -6.62 6.61 -5.27
C LEU A 122 -6.74 5.40 -4.34
N VAL A 123 -6.53 4.21 -4.89
CA VAL A 123 -6.41 2.96 -4.14
C VAL A 123 -4.98 2.45 -4.28
N ILE A 124 -4.34 2.12 -3.17
CA ILE A 124 -2.96 1.62 -3.12
C ILE A 124 -2.92 0.26 -2.43
N CYS A 125 -2.16 -0.68 -3.00
CA CYS A 125 -1.69 -1.88 -2.34
C CYS A 125 -0.27 -2.23 -2.79
N ILE A 126 0.71 -2.17 -1.87
CA ILE A 126 2.13 -2.43 -2.19
C ILE A 126 2.57 -3.88 -1.98
N CYS A 127 1.65 -4.76 -1.62
CA CYS A 127 1.93 -6.16 -1.27
C CYS A 127 0.76 -7.09 -1.64
N THR A 128 0.32 -7.02 -2.91
CA THR A 128 -0.77 -7.89 -3.39
C THR A 128 -0.40 -9.38 -3.35
N GLU A 129 0.90 -9.71 -3.27
CA GLU A 129 1.37 -11.07 -3.02
C GLU A 129 0.89 -11.67 -1.69
N GLN A 130 0.53 -10.84 -0.73
CA GLN A 130 0.00 -11.26 0.58
C GLN A 130 -1.53 -11.28 0.63
N MET A 131 -2.19 -10.94 -0.47
CA MET A 131 -3.64 -10.81 -0.55
C MET A 131 -4.24 -11.75 -1.57
N TYR A 132 -5.55 -11.96 -1.49
CA TYR A 132 -6.33 -12.53 -2.57
C TYR A 132 -6.42 -11.58 -3.76
N PRO A 133 -6.69 -12.07 -4.99
CA PRO A 133 -6.82 -11.23 -6.18
C PRO A 133 -7.81 -10.09 -5.99
N LEU A 134 -7.45 -8.90 -6.47
CA LEU A 134 -8.26 -7.68 -6.34
C LEU A 134 -9.33 -7.52 -7.44
N LYS A 135 -9.55 -8.52 -8.28
CA LYS A 135 -10.50 -8.46 -9.43
C LYS A 135 -11.92 -8.00 -9.06
N GLU A 136 -12.35 -8.29 -7.84
CA GLU A 136 -13.69 -7.93 -7.38
C GLU A 136 -13.75 -6.55 -6.72
N LEU A 137 -12.59 -5.92 -6.54
CA LEU A 137 -12.53 -4.57 -5.98
C LEU A 137 -13.05 -3.58 -7.03
N THR A 138 -14.14 -2.90 -6.70
CA THR A 138 -14.63 -1.76 -7.45
C THR A 138 -14.62 -0.52 -6.57
N THR A 139 -14.54 0.65 -7.17
CA THR A 139 -14.58 1.91 -6.44
C THR A 139 -15.88 2.64 -6.75
N LYS A 140 -16.39 3.40 -5.78
CA LYS A 140 -17.56 4.27 -6.01
C LYS A 140 -17.27 5.35 -7.05
N ASN A 141 -16.01 5.80 -7.12
CA ASN A 141 -15.53 6.73 -8.13
C ASN A 141 -14.94 5.93 -9.31
N PRO A 142 -15.57 5.91 -10.51
CA PRO A 142 -15.06 5.18 -11.67
C PRO A 142 -13.77 5.76 -12.26
N GLN A 143 -13.37 6.96 -11.82
CA GLN A 143 -12.12 7.62 -12.20
C GLN A 143 -11.00 7.39 -11.17
N ALA A 144 -11.23 6.55 -10.15
CA ALA A 144 -10.20 6.29 -9.15
C ALA A 144 -9.00 5.59 -9.80
N ILE A 145 -7.82 6.07 -9.43
CA ILE A 145 -6.55 5.46 -9.81
C ILE A 145 -6.33 4.23 -8.94
N LEU A 146 -5.86 3.13 -9.51
CA LEU A 146 -5.42 1.96 -8.79
C LEU A 146 -3.91 1.80 -8.98
N ALA A 147 -3.15 1.86 -7.91
CA ALA A 147 -1.70 1.70 -7.90
C ALA A 147 -1.33 0.48 -7.05
N VAL A 148 -0.82 -0.56 -7.67
CA VAL A 148 -0.54 -1.83 -7.01
C VAL A 148 0.86 -2.34 -7.31
N GLN A 149 1.42 -3.03 -6.33
CA GLN A 149 2.69 -3.75 -6.47
C GLN A 149 2.52 -5.21 -6.04
N ASN A 150 3.32 -6.08 -6.65
CA ASN A 150 3.45 -7.49 -6.33
C ASN A 150 4.91 -7.90 -6.55
N SER A 151 5.28 -9.09 -6.12
CA SER A 151 6.63 -9.61 -6.30
C SER A 151 6.63 -11.10 -6.62
N ASN A 152 7.77 -11.60 -7.13
CA ASN A 152 8.01 -13.01 -7.35
C ASN A 152 8.78 -13.68 -6.18
N VAL A 153 8.71 -13.10 -4.99
CA VAL A 153 9.33 -13.68 -3.79
C VAL A 153 8.63 -14.97 -3.40
N VAL A 154 9.27 -16.09 -3.68
CA VAL A 154 8.76 -17.43 -3.36
C VAL A 154 9.29 -17.88 -1.99
N GLU A 155 8.93 -17.19 -0.92
CA GLU A 155 9.13 -17.68 0.44
C GLU A 155 7.77 -17.94 1.08
N GLU A 156 7.59 -19.12 1.68
CA GLU A 156 6.33 -19.58 2.27
C GLU A 156 5.71 -18.59 3.28
N MET A 157 6.49 -17.65 3.78
CA MET A 157 6.05 -16.64 4.76
C MET A 157 5.47 -15.36 4.12
N TYR A 158 5.72 -15.09 2.84
CA TYR A 158 5.46 -13.74 2.29
C TYR A 158 4.47 -13.68 1.14
N GLY A 159 4.10 -14.79 0.51
CA GLY A 159 3.22 -14.66 -0.64
C GLY A 159 2.35 -15.87 -0.92
N ILE A 160 1.05 -15.70 -0.74
CA ILE A 160 0.03 -16.65 -1.21
C ILE A 160 -0.30 -16.42 -2.69
N ASN A 161 0.10 -15.29 -3.27
CA ASN A 161 -0.38 -14.78 -4.55
C ASN A 161 0.70 -14.00 -5.32
N CYS A 162 1.93 -14.51 -5.29
CA CYS A 162 3.04 -13.95 -6.05
C CYS A 162 2.79 -14.05 -7.56
N VAL A 163 3.30 -13.08 -8.31
CA VAL A 163 3.24 -13.07 -9.76
C VAL A 163 4.64 -13.23 -10.36
N SER A 164 4.71 -13.70 -11.60
CA SER A 164 5.95 -13.90 -12.34
C SER A 164 6.20 -12.83 -13.40
N SER A 165 5.19 -12.02 -13.70
CA SER A 165 5.23 -11.00 -14.75
C SER A 165 4.23 -9.88 -14.50
N LEU A 166 4.35 -8.80 -15.26
CA LEU A 166 3.37 -7.72 -15.30
C LEU A 166 2.00 -8.19 -15.82
N ASP A 167 1.98 -9.10 -16.78
CA ASP A 167 0.73 -9.65 -17.31
C ASP A 167 -0.01 -10.49 -16.25
N ASP A 168 0.71 -11.26 -15.44
CA ASP A 168 0.12 -11.98 -14.31
C ASP A 168 -0.47 -10.99 -13.29
N LEU A 169 0.22 -9.85 -13.04
CA LEU A 169 -0.29 -8.83 -12.13
C LEU A 169 -1.57 -8.17 -12.67
N LYS A 170 -1.59 -7.81 -13.94
CA LYS A 170 -2.79 -7.26 -14.60
C LYS A 170 -3.97 -8.24 -14.50
N GLU A 171 -3.73 -9.51 -14.79
CA GLU A 171 -4.75 -10.56 -14.66
C GLU A 171 -5.26 -10.69 -13.22
N GLN A 172 -4.35 -10.67 -12.23
CA GLN A 172 -4.68 -10.78 -10.82
C GLN A 172 -5.55 -9.61 -10.32
N VAL A 173 -5.30 -8.41 -10.85
CA VAL A 173 -6.04 -7.20 -10.51
C VAL A 173 -7.30 -7.03 -11.38
N GLY A 174 -7.35 -7.67 -12.56
CA GLY A 174 -8.48 -7.57 -13.49
C GLY A 174 -8.45 -6.28 -14.31
N ILE A 175 -7.26 -5.80 -14.67
CA ILE A 175 -7.05 -4.59 -15.46
C ILE A 175 -6.29 -4.95 -16.73
N ASP A 176 -6.80 -4.52 -17.88
CA ASP A 176 -6.17 -4.74 -19.20
C ASP A 176 -5.35 -3.52 -19.66
N GLU A 177 -5.83 -2.31 -19.36
CA GLU A 177 -5.18 -1.06 -19.75
C GLU A 177 -4.60 -0.35 -18.52
N VAL A 178 -3.32 -0.01 -18.58
CA VAL A 178 -2.59 0.64 -17.48
C VAL A 178 -1.96 1.96 -17.95
N GLY A 179 -1.96 2.95 -17.08
CA GLY A 179 -1.29 4.23 -17.32
C GLY A 179 0.22 4.16 -17.07
N PHE A 180 0.65 3.20 -16.26
CA PHE A 180 2.05 2.91 -15.97
C PHE A 180 2.23 1.41 -15.74
N GLU A 181 3.36 0.87 -16.17
CA GLU A 181 3.83 -0.45 -15.78
C GLU A 181 5.35 -0.48 -15.63
N GLY A 182 5.84 -1.22 -14.66
CA GLY A 182 7.28 -1.30 -14.43
C GLY A 182 7.71 -2.49 -13.58
N THR A 183 8.99 -2.82 -13.71
CA THR A 183 9.65 -3.87 -12.94
C THR A 183 10.95 -3.34 -12.35
N LYS A 184 11.19 -3.59 -11.07
CA LYS A 184 12.46 -3.29 -10.40
C LYS A 184 13.02 -4.51 -9.71
N LYS A 185 14.34 -4.72 -9.82
CA LYS A 185 15.05 -5.68 -8.99
C LYS A 185 15.25 -5.12 -7.61
N GLN A 186 14.87 -5.90 -6.61
CA GLN A 186 15.07 -5.60 -5.20
C GLN A 186 15.80 -6.72 -4.51
N THR A 187 16.27 -6.46 -3.30
CA THR A 187 16.97 -7.45 -2.47
C THR A 187 16.41 -7.46 -1.06
N TYR A 188 16.45 -8.62 -0.45
CA TYR A 188 16.20 -8.78 0.98
C TYR A 188 17.23 -9.75 1.58
N TYR A 189 17.36 -9.73 2.89
CA TYR A 189 18.26 -10.62 3.60
C TYR A 189 17.46 -11.72 4.29
N SER A 190 17.66 -12.96 3.82
CA SER A 190 17.15 -14.17 4.46
C SER A 190 18.20 -14.76 5.39
N TRP A 191 17.83 -15.77 6.17
CA TRP A 191 18.74 -16.49 7.07
C TRP A 191 19.93 -17.16 6.33
N ASP A 192 19.76 -17.49 5.05
CA ASP A 192 20.74 -18.13 4.18
C ASP A 192 21.48 -17.15 3.25
N GLY A 193 21.28 -15.84 3.42
CA GLY A 193 21.99 -14.78 2.72
C GLY A 193 21.12 -13.77 1.99
N LYS A 194 21.78 -13.01 1.11
CA LYS A 194 21.14 -12.01 0.28
C LYS A 194 20.38 -12.69 -0.87
N LYS A 195 19.11 -12.35 -1.02
CA LYS A 195 18.24 -12.81 -2.11
C LYS A 195 17.85 -11.65 -3.01
N GLU A 196 17.65 -11.92 -4.29
CA GLU A 196 17.13 -10.97 -5.27
C GLU A 196 15.75 -11.42 -5.75
N TYR A 197 14.90 -10.46 -6.06
CA TYR A 197 13.57 -10.69 -6.60
C TYR A 197 13.15 -9.53 -7.51
N ASP A 198 12.14 -9.77 -8.33
CA ASP A 198 11.53 -8.73 -9.12
C ASP A 198 10.26 -8.22 -8.43
N ARG A 199 10.14 -6.91 -8.34
CA ARG A 199 8.92 -6.22 -7.93
C ARG A 199 8.26 -5.60 -9.14
N PHE A 200 7.00 -5.93 -9.33
CA PHE A 200 6.15 -5.45 -10.41
C PHE A 200 5.22 -4.35 -9.91
N MET A 201 4.89 -3.37 -10.75
CA MET A 201 3.97 -2.29 -10.43
C MET A 201 3.13 -1.91 -11.67
N ILE A 202 1.86 -1.69 -11.44
CA ILE A 202 0.92 -1.09 -12.38
C ILE A 202 0.10 -0.01 -11.69
#